data_08c53b34e2fae0386981f8cdbbc767d7
#
_entry.id   08c53b34e2fae0386981f8cdbbc767d7
#
_cell.length_a   1.000
_cell.length_b   1.000
_cell.length_c   1.000
_cell.angle_alpha   90.00
_cell.angle_beta   90.00
_cell.angle_gamma   90.00
#
_symmetry.space_group_name_H-M   'P 1'
#
loop_
_entity.id
_entity.type
_entity.pdbx_description
1 polymer ?
#
loop_
_entity_poly.entity_id
_entity_poly.type
_entity_poly.pdbx_seq_one_letter_code
_entity_poly.pdbx_strand_id
1 'polypeptide(L)'
;MKRILFVLLVLALTLSACAPKQDASFGNILKVTDGTVEKTYSADDLKILGEIQASDKGVTYIGVQLKVLFQDAGIDPSTLSAVKAVASDGFTANYDPSQFLADDMLVAYARADGALAEDEGAFRIVLPDQGGKLNPRMLVEIDAIP
;
A
#
# COMPACT_ATOMS: atom_id res chain seq x y z
N MET A 1 -65.45 20.71 13.02
CA MET A 1 -64.19 21.14 12.36
C MET A 1 -62.97 20.95 13.24
N LYS A 2 -62.86 19.80 13.91
CA LYS A 2 -61.72 19.51 14.83
C LYS A 2 -61.04 18.15 14.53
N ARG A 3 -61.20 17.62 13.32
CA ARG A 3 -60.65 16.27 12.97
C ARG A 3 -59.69 16.26 11.80
N ILE A 4 -59.31 17.41 11.24
CA ILE A 4 -58.42 17.52 10.07
C ILE A 4 -57.01 17.96 10.46
N LEU A 5 -56.77 18.33 11.71
CA LEU A 5 -55.48 18.87 12.16
C LEU A 5 -54.50 17.79 12.68
N PHE A 6 -54.85 16.51 12.68
CA PHE A 6 -54.04 15.42 13.24
C PHE A 6 -53.39 14.52 12.19
N VAL A 7 -53.61 14.75 10.89
CA VAL A 7 -53.08 13.92 9.83
C VAL A 7 -51.80 14.50 9.21
N LEU A 8 -51.43 15.74 9.51
CA LEU A 8 -50.27 16.44 8.93
C LEU A 8 -48.97 16.35 9.77
N LEU A 9 -48.97 15.63 10.89
CA LEU A 9 -47.81 15.57 11.79
C LEU A 9 -47.04 14.23 11.76
N VAL A 10 -47.34 13.32 10.84
CA VAL A 10 -46.69 11.98 10.82
C VAL A 10 -45.83 11.75 9.58
N LEU A 11 -45.66 12.75 8.69
CA LEU A 11 -44.92 12.56 7.43
C LEU A 11 -43.52 13.21 7.41
N ALA A 12 -42.86 13.36 8.55
CA ALA A 12 -41.56 14.04 8.62
C ALA A 12 -40.54 13.30 9.48
N LEU A 13 -40.36 12.00 9.29
CA LEU A 13 -39.27 11.27 10.01
C LEU A 13 -38.84 9.99 9.30
N THR A 14 -38.43 10.09 8.01
CA THR A 14 -37.61 9.01 7.40
C THR A 14 -36.59 9.59 6.43
N LEU A 15 -35.77 10.54 6.89
CA LEU A 15 -34.48 10.77 6.30
C LEU A 15 -33.48 9.88 7.06
N SER A 16 -33.55 8.60 6.75
CA SER A 16 -32.48 7.68 7.09
C SER A 16 -31.27 8.12 6.27
N ALA A 17 -30.41 8.93 6.85
CA ALA A 17 -29.11 9.25 6.31
C ALA A 17 -28.33 7.94 6.22
N CYS A 18 -28.29 7.35 5.02
CA CYS A 18 -27.20 6.47 4.64
C CYS A 18 -25.92 7.32 4.65
N ALA A 19 -25.27 7.39 5.79
CA ALA A 19 -23.88 7.78 5.84
C ALA A 19 -23.13 6.77 4.95
N PRO A 20 -22.37 7.21 3.93
CA PRO A 20 -21.47 6.30 3.25
C PRO A 20 -20.56 5.74 4.33
N LYS A 21 -20.54 4.41 4.47
CA LYS A 21 -19.43 3.74 5.15
C LYS A 21 -18.18 4.24 4.43
N GLN A 22 -17.42 5.09 5.07
CA GLN A 22 -16.02 5.27 4.73
C GLN A 22 -15.39 3.91 5.03
N ASP A 23 -15.29 3.09 3.98
CA ASP A 23 -14.43 1.93 4.02
C ASP A 23 -13.05 2.46 4.40
N ALA A 24 -12.58 2.03 5.57
CA ALA A 24 -11.24 2.28 6.05
C ALA A 24 -10.27 1.45 5.19
N SER A 25 -10.14 1.84 3.93
CA SER A 25 -9.28 1.20 2.92
C SER A 25 -7.88 1.82 2.87
N PHE A 26 -7.55 2.71 3.82
CA PHE A 26 -6.26 3.39 3.85
C PHE A 26 -5.06 2.45 4.04
N GLY A 27 -5.25 1.20 4.47
CA GLY A 27 -4.19 0.22 4.61
C GLY A 27 -3.99 -0.72 3.40
N ASN A 28 -4.90 -0.69 2.41
CA ASN A 28 -4.91 -1.65 1.31
C ASN A 28 -4.49 -1.04 -0.04
N ILE A 29 -4.02 0.19 -0.05
CA ILE A 29 -3.53 0.91 -1.22
C ILE A 29 -2.12 1.39 -0.94
N LEU A 30 -1.23 1.09 -1.87
CA LEU A 30 0.15 1.57 -1.88
C LEU A 30 0.27 2.73 -2.86
N LYS A 31 0.78 3.86 -2.42
CA LYS A 31 1.12 5.00 -3.27
C LYS A 31 2.59 4.94 -3.68
N VAL A 32 2.86 5.19 -4.96
CA VAL A 32 4.20 5.34 -5.53
C VAL A 32 4.29 6.69 -6.22
N THR A 33 5.30 7.49 -5.88
CA THR A 33 5.45 8.84 -6.44
C THR A 33 6.92 9.24 -6.55
N ASP A 34 7.24 10.16 -7.49
CA ASP A 34 8.51 10.89 -7.57
C ASP A 34 8.32 12.41 -7.37
N GLY A 35 7.13 12.80 -6.87
CA GLY A 35 6.73 14.20 -6.73
C GLY A 35 6.12 14.80 -8.00
N THR A 36 6.31 14.19 -9.17
CA THR A 36 5.73 14.61 -10.46
C THR A 36 4.66 13.63 -10.92
N VAL A 37 4.98 12.34 -10.84
CA VAL A 37 4.06 11.23 -11.12
C VAL A 37 3.57 10.66 -9.79
N GLU A 38 2.31 10.27 -9.74
CA GLU A 38 1.73 9.52 -8.63
C GLU A 38 0.87 8.40 -9.18
N LYS A 39 1.09 7.18 -8.69
CA LYS A 39 0.28 6.00 -9.01
C LYS A 39 -0.02 5.19 -7.76
N THR A 40 -1.22 4.65 -7.67
CA THR A 40 -1.67 3.83 -6.55
C THR A 40 -1.89 2.40 -6.99
N TYR A 41 -1.64 1.46 -6.08
CA TYR A 41 -1.73 0.03 -6.33
C TYR A 41 -2.48 -0.68 -5.21
N SER A 42 -3.38 -1.55 -5.60
CA SER A 42 -3.91 -2.62 -4.74
C SER A 42 -3.00 -3.84 -4.82
N ALA A 43 -3.23 -4.83 -3.95
CA ALA A 43 -2.52 -6.11 -4.04
C ALA A 43 -2.79 -6.83 -5.37
N ASP A 44 -3.99 -6.68 -5.94
CA ASP A 44 -4.33 -7.31 -7.23
C ASP A 44 -3.61 -6.62 -8.39
N ASP A 45 -3.40 -5.31 -8.34
CA ASP A 45 -2.59 -4.59 -9.32
C ASP A 45 -1.14 -5.07 -9.29
N LEU A 46 -0.57 -5.29 -8.10
CA LEU A 46 0.80 -5.80 -7.97
C LEU A 46 0.97 -7.22 -8.55
N LYS A 47 -0.01 -8.09 -8.37
CA LYS A 47 0.04 -9.46 -8.92
C LYS A 47 0.17 -9.50 -10.45
N ILE A 48 -0.37 -8.50 -11.15
CA ILE A 48 -0.32 -8.42 -12.61
C ILE A 48 1.08 -8.03 -13.12
N LEU A 49 1.89 -7.37 -12.30
CA LEU A 49 3.21 -6.87 -12.68
C LEU A 49 4.31 -7.93 -12.72
N GLY A 50 4.00 -9.14 -12.30
CA GLY A 50 4.94 -10.25 -12.22
C GLY A 50 5.35 -10.56 -10.79
N GLU A 51 5.24 -11.85 -10.45
CA GLU A 51 5.49 -12.36 -9.11
C GLU A 51 6.94 -12.81 -8.96
N ILE A 52 7.59 -12.39 -7.89
CA ILE A 52 8.84 -12.94 -7.41
C ILE A 52 8.74 -13.32 -5.94
N GLN A 53 9.70 -14.10 -5.47
CA GLN A 53 9.81 -14.50 -4.08
C GLN A 53 11.15 -14.10 -3.51
N ALA A 54 11.14 -13.67 -2.25
CA ALA A 54 12.35 -13.45 -1.45
C ALA A 54 12.12 -13.91 -0.02
N SER A 55 13.19 -14.35 0.63
CA SER A 55 13.11 -14.83 2.01
C SER A 55 13.84 -13.90 2.96
N ASP A 56 13.20 -13.56 4.06
CA ASP A 56 13.81 -12.84 5.19
C ASP A 56 13.50 -13.57 6.49
N LYS A 57 14.52 -13.85 7.29
CA LYS A 57 14.40 -14.52 8.60
C LYS A 57 13.57 -15.81 8.60
N GLY A 58 13.69 -16.59 7.54
CA GLY A 58 13.01 -17.90 7.41
C GLY A 58 11.55 -17.80 6.95
N VAL A 59 11.07 -16.61 6.62
CA VAL A 59 9.75 -16.40 5.99
C VAL A 59 9.96 -16.10 4.51
N THR A 60 9.25 -16.82 3.64
CA THR A 60 9.25 -16.55 2.19
C THR A 60 8.07 -15.63 1.86
N TYR A 61 8.36 -14.51 1.25
CA TYR A 61 7.41 -13.50 0.82
C TYR A 61 7.21 -13.54 -0.69
N ILE A 62 6.01 -13.17 -1.11
CA ILE A 62 5.59 -13.04 -2.49
C ILE A 62 5.29 -11.58 -2.76
N GLY A 63 5.82 -11.05 -3.86
CA GLY A 63 5.64 -9.65 -4.21
C GLY A 63 6.15 -9.31 -5.60
N VAL A 64 6.30 -8.03 -5.87
CA VAL A 64 6.84 -7.49 -7.11
C VAL A 64 8.19 -6.82 -6.84
N GLN A 65 9.13 -6.95 -7.77
CA GLN A 65 10.39 -6.22 -7.68
C GLN A 65 10.15 -4.71 -7.63
N LEU A 66 10.84 -4.01 -6.73
CA LEU A 66 10.67 -2.57 -6.58
C LEU A 66 10.97 -1.81 -7.88
N LYS A 67 12.00 -2.20 -8.62
CA LYS A 67 12.32 -1.58 -9.92
C LYS A 67 11.23 -1.77 -10.98
N VAL A 68 10.54 -2.92 -10.99
CA VAL A 68 9.41 -3.18 -11.91
C VAL A 68 8.22 -2.29 -11.54
N LEU A 69 7.98 -2.10 -10.25
CA LEU A 69 6.93 -1.22 -9.76
C LEU A 69 7.16 0.24 -10.19
N PHE A 70 8.40 0.74 -10.14
CA PHE A 70 8.74 2.07 -10.64
C PHE A 70 8.52 2.20 -12.15
N GLN A 71 8.97 1.22 -12.94
CA GLN A 71 8.77 1.23 -14.39
C GLN A 71 7.28 1.26 -14.76
N ASP A 72 6.45 0.50 -14.06
CA ASP A 72 5.00 0.51 -14.26
C ASP A 72 4.35 1.83 -13.83
N ALA A 73 4.90 2.49 -12.81
CA ALA A 73 4.49 3.84 -12.41
C ALA A 73 4.93 4.93 -13.40
N GLY A 74 5.76 4.60 -14.41
CA GLY A 74 6.33 5.57 -15.35
C GLY A 74 7.55 6.32 -14.80
N ILE A 75 8.18 5.79 -13.76
CA ILE A 75 9.39 6.32 -13.13
C ILE A 75 10.58 5.49 -13.59
N ASP A 76 11.61 6.13 -14.13
CA ASP A 76 12.85 5.42 -14.50
C ASP A 76 13.72 5.19 -13.26
N PRO A 77 13.87 3.96 -12.78
CA PRO A 77 14.65 3.69 -11.58
C PRO A 77 16.14 4.01 -11.72
N SER A 78 16.65 4.10 -12.94
CA SER A 78 18.08 4.42 -13.19
C SER A 78 18.42 5.89 -12.95
N THR A 79 17.43 6.76 -12.87
CA THR A 79 17.60 8.20 -12.65
C THR A 79 17.45 8.61 -11.18
N LEU A 80 17.06 7.66 -10.33
CA LEU A 80 16.81 7.94 -8.92
C LEU A 80 18.11 7.96 -8.11
N SER A 81 18.21 8.95 -7.23
CA SER A 81 19.31 9.07 -6.26
C SER A 81 19.03 8.31 -4.95
N ALA A 82 17.76 8.18 -4.57
CA ALA A 82 17.31 7.47 -3.38
C ALA A 82 15.84 7.04 -3.49
N VAL A 83 15.42 6.15 -2.60
CA VAL A 83 14.03 5.77 -2.40
C VAL A 83 13.71 5.84 -0.92
N LYS A 84 12.55 6.40 -0.57
CA LYS A 84 12.03 6.41 0.80
C LYS A 84 10.74 5.62 0.87
N ALA A 85 10.71 4.60 1.70
CA ALA A 85 9.50 3.86 2.05
C ALA A 85 8.88 4.47 3.31
N VAL A 86 7.56 4.64 3.32
CA VAL A 86 6.78 5.20 4.44
C VAL A 86 5.74 4.19 4.88
N ALA A 87 5.72 3.89 6.16
CA ALA A 87 4.73 3.04 6.80
C ALA A 87 3.59 3.86 7.41
N SER A 88 2.44 3.23 7.62
CA SER A 88 1.25 3.90 8.18
C SER A 88 1.43 4.38 9.62
N ASP A 89 2.39 3.82 10.37
CA ASP A 89 2.76 4.24 11.72
C ASP A 89 3.77 5.41 11.75
N GLY A 90 4.15 5.92 10.56
CA GLY A 90 5.12 6.99 10.39
C GLY A 90 6.58 6.54 10.34
N PHE A 91 6.85 5.23 10.44
CA PHE A 91 8.21 4.72 10.24
C PHE A 91 8.65 4.94 8.79
N THR A 92 9.92 5.28 8.58
CA THR A 92 10.49 5.48 7.26
C THR A 92 11.81 4.72 7.11
N ALA A 93 12.03 4.18 5.91
CA ALA A 93 13.30 3.58 5.51
C ALA A 93 13.79 4.25 4.22
N ASN A 94 15.10 4.50 4.13
CA ASN A 94 15.73 5.07 2.94
C ASN A 94 16.68 4.03 2.33
N TYR A 95 16.70 4.00 1.00
CA TYR A 95 17.49 3.06 0.21
C TYR A 95 18.33 3.81 -0.81
N ASP A 96 19.55 3.38 -0.97
CA ASP A 96 20.45 3.83 -2.02
C ASP A 96 20.26 2.99 -3.31
N PRO A 97 20.82 3.43 -4.46
CA PRO A 97 20.67 2.71 -5.73
C PRO A 97 21.11 1.24 -5.70
N SER A 98 22.11 0.89 -4.89
CA SER A 98 22.58 -0.50 -4.80
C SER A 98 21.55 -1.42 -4.12
N GLN A 99 20.68 -0.83 -3.29
CA GLN A 99 19.62 -1.54 -2.58
C GLN A 99 18.35 -1.63 -3.41
N PHE A 100 17.81 -0.48 -3.87
CA PHE A 100 16.52 -0.48 -4.55
C PHE A 100 16.56 -1.04 -5.99
N LEU A 101 17.74 -1.15 -6.60
CA LEU A 101 17.94 -1.82 -7.88
C LEU A 101 18.21 -3.33 -7.75
N ALA A 102 18.36 -3.84 -6.53
CA ALA A 102 18.60 -5.26 -6.29
C ALA A 102 17.46 -6.13 -6.83
N ASP A 103 17.80 -7.26 -7.40
CA ASP A 103 16.81 -8.15 -8.03
C ASP A 103 15.91 -8.85 -7.02
N ASP A 104 16.32 -8.94 -5.78
CA ASP A 104 15.63 -9.59 -4.68
C ASP A 104 14.91 -8.61 -3.73
N MET A 105 15.02 -7.29 -3.96
CA MET A 105 14.22 -6.31 -3.25
C MET A 105 12.81 -6.27 -3.82
N LEU A 106 11.83 -6.54 -2.97
CA LEU A 106 10.44 -6.58 -3.39
C LEU A 106 9.49 -5.83 -2.45
N VAL A 107 8.35 -5.42 -3.02
CA VAL A 107 7.15 -5.03 -2.28
C VAL A 107 6.29 -6.28 -2.15
N ALA A 108 6.25 -6.84 -0.95
CA ALA A 108 5.45 -8.01 -0.64
C ALA A 108 3.99 -7.67 -0.39
N TYR A 109 3.09 -8.51 -0.89
CA TYR A 109 1.65 -8.49 -0.64
C TYR A 109 1.13 -9.81 -0.07
N ALA A 110 1.98 -10.83 0.02
CA ALA A 110 1.64 -12.14 0.58
C ALA A 110 2.90 -12.85 1.11
N ARG A 111 2.68 -13.93 1.85
CA ARG A 111 3.66 -14.96 2.19
C ARG A 111 3.41 -16.19 1.34
N ALA A 112 4.40 -17.05 1.21
CA ALA A 112 4.24 -18.31 0.47
C ALA A 112 3.21 -19.25 1.11
N ASP A 113 2.95 -19.12 2.39
CA ASP A 113 1.96 -19.89 3.18
C ASP A 113 0.61 -19.17 3.36
N GLY A 114 0.43 -17.98 2.79
CA GLY A 114 -0.84 -17.25 2.88
C GLY A 114 -0.71 -15.72 2.84
N ALA A 115 -1.64 -15.03 3.49
CA ALA A 115 -1.61 -13.59 3.60
C ALA A 115 -0.43 -13.11 4.46
N LEU A 116 -0.06 -11.83 4.32
CA LEU A 116 0.81 -11.17 5.29
C LEU A 116 0.20 -11.24 6.68
N ALA A 117 1.02 -11.28 7.73
CA ALA A 117 0.52 -11.21 9.09
C ALA A 117 -0.14 -9.84 9.37
N GLU A 118 -1.05 -9.79 10.32
CA GLU A 118 -1.81 -8.58 10.65
C GLU A 118 -0.88 -7.39 10.96
N ASP A 119 0.21 -7.64 11.67
CA ASP A 119 1.22 -6.63 12.03
C ASP A 119 2.15 -6.24 10.87
N GLU A 120 2.03 -6.88 9.73
CA GLU A 120 2.77 -6.53 8.49
C GLU A 120 1.97 -5.61 7.58
N GLY A 121 0.66 -5.50 7.79
CA GLY A 121 -0.26 -4.73 6.95
C GLY A 121 -0.52 -5.39 5.59
N ALA A 122 -1.04 -4.61 4.63
CA ALA A 122 -1.32 -5.09 3.29
C ALA A 122 -0.05 -5.17 2.41
N PHE A 123 0.96 -4.35 2.72
CA PHE A 123 2.22 -4.29 1.98
C PHE A 123 3.40 -4.10 2.93
N ARG A 124 4.54 -4.63 2.54
CA ARG A 124 5.83 -4.40 3.21
C ARG A 124 6.98 -4.42 2.21
N ILE A 125 8.10 -3.81 2.55
CA ILE A 125 9.37 -4.05 1.84
C ILE A 125 10.01 -5.33 2.39
N VAL A 126 10.59 -6.10 1.47
CA VAL A 126 11.48 -7.20 1.80
C VAL A 126 12.79 -6.98 1.03
N LEU A 127 13.86 -6.76 1.78
CA LEU A 127 15.23 -6.71 1.30
C LEU A 127 16.01 -7.78 2.09
N PRO A 128 16.31 -8.94 1.48
CA PRO A 128 16.98 -10.06 2.14
C PRO A 128 18.30 -9.67 2.79
N ASP A 129 18.65 -10.38 3.85
CA ASP A 129 19.94 -10.24 4.56
C ASP A 129 20.20 -8.84 5.16
N GLN A 130 19.19 -7.96 5.16
CA GLN A 130 19.28 -6.64 5.75
C GLN A 130 18.53 -6.56 7.10
N GLY A 131 18.96 -5.63 7.94
CA GLY A 131 18.34 -5.41 9.25
C GLY A 131 16.86 -4.99 9.14
N GLY A 132 16.06 -5.25 10.18
CA GLY A 132 14.62 -4.95 10.20
C GLY A 132 14.26 -3.49 9.91
N LYS A 133 15.20 -2.56 10.09
CA LYS A 133 15.03 -1.14 9.75
C LYS A 133 14.90 -0.89 8.24
N LEU A 134 15.41 -1.80 7.40
CA LEU A 134 15.29 -1.75 5.94
C LEU A 134 14.17 -2.65 5.40
N ASN A 135 13.37 -3.23 6.28
CA ASN A 135 12.23 -4.07 5.94
C ASN A 135 10.94 -3.53 6.60
N PRO A 136 10.52 -2.28 6.29
CA PRO A 136 9.33 -1.67 6.88
C PRO A 136 8.08 -2.50 6.58
N ARG A 137 7.23 -2.59 7.59
CA ARG A 137 5.90 -3.20 7.55
C ARG A 137 4.84 -2.11 7.37
N MET A 138 3.59 -2.49 7.13
CA MET A 138 2.45 -1.57 6.98
C MET A 138 2.75 -0.44 5.99
N LEU A 139 3.39 -0.79 4.87
CA LEU A 139 3.81 0.16 3.85
C LEU A 139 2.60 0.82 3.20
N VAL A 140 2.63 2.15 3.08
CA VAL A 140 1.56 2.94 2.45
C VAL A 140 2.05 3.85 1.33
N GLU A 141 3.35 4.18 1.33
CA GLU A 141 3.92 5.07 0.31
C GLU A 141 5.37 4.72 0.00
N ILE A 142 5.73 4.87 -1.26
CA ILE A 142 7.11 4.81 -1.77
C ILE A 142 7.38 6.11 -2.51
N ASP A 143 8.32 6.88 -2.00
CA ASP A 143 8.83 8.12 -2.55
C ASP A 143 10.11 7.83 -3.34
N ALA A 144 10.07 8.01 -4.65
CA ALA A 144 11.21 7.92 -5.55
C ALA A 144 11.87 9.30 -5.64
N ILE A 145 13.14 9.42 -5.30
CA ILE A 145 13.87 10.70 -5.24
C ILE A 145 14.84 10.77 -6.42
N PRO A 146 14.58 11.63 -7.42
CA PRO A 146 15.44 11.84 -8.58
C PRO A 146 16.82 12.39 -8.25
#